data_45de34b3f1a8361d16ac24d9aa69ccac
#
_entry.id   45de34b3f1a8361d16ac24d9aa69ccac
#
_cell.length_a   1.000
_cell.length_b   1.000
_cell.length_c   1.000
_cell.angle_alpha   90.00
_cell.angle_beta   90.00
_cell.angle_gamma   90.00
#
_symmetry.space_group_name_H-M   'P 1'
#
loop_
_entity.id
_entity.type
_entity.pdbx_description
1 polymer ?
#
loop_
_entity_poly.entity_id
_entity_poly.type
_entity_poly.pdbx_seq_one_letter_code
_entity_poly.pdbx_strand_id
1 'polypeptide(L)'
;MKLSKIIIKLFFASLILISGKAFAVTADDIENADPTGQTVEFWVQYSDERLDAMKARAERFEAETGIKVNVVYKGHYGKVQSAMMSSAGTKDIADVARGYGNAAADMYIVKASIDQT
;
A
#
# COMPACT_ATOMS: atom_id res chain seq x y z
N MET A 1 45.43 22.35 12.67
CA MET A 1 44.50 23.23 11.95
C MET A 1 44.19 22.77 10.52
N LYS A 2 45.11 22.15 9.78
CA LYS A 2 44.82 21.61 8.44
C LYS A 2 43.92 20.35 8.45
N LEU A 3 43.99 19.52 9.48
CA LEU A 3 43.15 18.31 9.66
C LEU A 3 41.67 18.64 9.90
N SER A 4 41.34 19.70 10.62
CA SER A 4 39.96 20.09 10.91
C SER A 4 39.21 20.54 9.63
N LYS A 5 39.90 21.20 8.70
CA LYS A 5 39.32 21.63 7.43
C LYS A 5 39.10 20.46 6.47
N ILE A 6 39.94 19.43 6.54
CA ILE A 6 39.81 18.20 5.74
C ILE A 6 38.67 17.34 6.28
N ILE A 7 38.52 17.23 7.61
CA ILE A 7 37.44 16.48 8.26
C ILE A 7 36.07 17.14 7.97
N ILE A 8 35.99 18.48 8.00
CA ILE A 8 34.77 19.20 7.66
C ILE A 8 34.39 19.02 6.18
N LYS A 9 35.37 19.03 5.28
CA LYS A 9 35.11 18.76 3.85
C LYS A 9 34.68 17.32 3.58
N LEU A 10 35.25 16.34 4.29
CA LEU A 10 34.83 14.93 4.21
C LEU A 10 33.45 14.71 4.81
N PHE A 11 33.09 15.41 5.89
CA PHE A 11 31.76 15.33 6.50
C PHE A 11 30.68 15.95 5.59
N PHE A 12 30.98 17.07 4.89
CA PHE A 12 30.08 17.69 3.91
C PHE A 12 29.93 16.85 2.64
N ALA A 13 30.98 16.15 2.20
CA ALA A 13 30.94 15.26 1.04
C ALA A 13 30.10 13.99 1.31
N SER A 14 30.07 13.50 2.56
CA SER A 14 29.24 12.34 2.92
C SER A 14 27.76 12.68 3.09
N LEU A 15 27.41 13.94 3.33
CA LEU A 15 26.03 14.39 3.47
C LEU A 15 25.28 14.56 2.14
N ILE A 16 26.02 14.60 1.01
CA ILE A 16 25.42 14.76 -0.34
C ILE A 16 25.02 13.41 -0.96
N LEU A 17 25.42 12.28 -0.37
CA LEU A 17 25.12 10.94 -0.89
C LEU A 17 23.83 10.32 -0.35
N ILE A 18 23.05 11.04 0.48
CA ILE A 18 21.70 10.62 0.89
C ILE A 18 20.65 11.47 0.14
N SER A 19 20.88 11.70 -1.15
CA SER A 19 19.78 11.96 -2.07
C SER A 19 19.12 10.60 -2.31
N GLY A 20 18.18 10.22 -1.45
CA GLY A 20 17.31 9.11 -1.75
C GLY A 20 16.70 9.36 -3.12
N LYS A 21 17.14 8.62 -4.13
CA LYS A 21 16.47 8.59 -5.42
C LYS A 21 15.05 8.13 -5.11
N ALA A 22 14.09 9.05 -5.17
CA ALA A 22 12.71 8.66 -5.29
C ALA A 22 12.63 7.88 -6.61
N PHE A 23 12.59 6.56 -6.53
CA PHE A 23 12.32 5.74 -7.69
C PHE A 23 10.85 5.95 -8.04
N ALA A 24 10.60 6.78 -9.05
CA ALA A 24 9.29 6.81 -9.67
C ALA A 24 9.10 5.45 -10.35
N VAL A 25 8.06 4.71 -9.97
CA VAL A 25 7.65 3.47 -10.63
C VAL A 25 7.23 3.85 -12.05
N THR A 26 7.84 3.23 -13.05
CA THR A 26 7.53 3.46 -14.46
C THR A 26 6.50 2.42 -14.95
N ALA A 27 5.90 2.67 -16.12
CA ALA A 27 5.02 1.69 -16.76
C ALA A 27 5.74 0.37 -17.04
N ASP A 28 7.00 0.44 -17.44
CA ASP A 28 7.85 -0.73 -17.71
C ASP A 28 8.11 -1.54 -16.44
N ASP A 29 8.27 -0.89 -15.28
CA ASP A 29 8.43 -1.57 -14.00
C ASP A 29 7.17 -2.35 -13.61
N ILE A 30 6.00 -1.82 -13.92
CA ILE A 30 4.71 -2.47 -13.68
C ILE A 30 4.52 -3.65 -14.64
N GLU A 31 4.81 -3.46 -15.92
CA GLU A 31 4.64 -4.49 -16.95
C GLU A 31 5.59 -5.68 -16.74
N ASN A 32 6.79 -5.43 -16.23
CA ASN A 32 7.79 -6.46 -15.96
C ASN A 32 7.78 -6.97 -14.51
N ALA A 33 6.87 -6.48 -13.67
CA ALA A 33 6.76 -6.95 -12.29
C ALA A 33 6.27 -8.40 -12.24
N ASP A 34 6.92 -9.22 -11.44
CA ASP A 34 6.41 -10.55 -11.09
C ASP A 34 5.82 -10.51 -9.67
N PRO A 35 4.49 -10.38 -9.54
CA PRO A 35 3.84 -10.35 -8.24
C PRO A 35 3.59 -11.74 -7.64
N THR A 36 4.03 -12.81 -8.27
CA THR A 36 3.86 -14.19 -7.79
C THR A 36 4.39 -14.35 -6.37
N GLY A 37 3.62 -14.97 -5.49
CA GLY A 37 3.98 -15.18 -4.09
C GLY A 37 3.73 -13.96 -3.18
N GLN A 38 3.27 -12.84 -3.72
CA GLN A 38 2.86 -11.68 -2.94
C GLN A 38 1.51 -11.93 -2.25
N THR A 39 1.27 -11.22 -1.16
CA THR A 39 -0.01 -11.23 -0.45
C THR A 39 -0.60 -9.83 -0.47
N VAL A 40 -1.87 -9.75 -0.87
CA VAL A 40 -2.68 -8.52 -0.89
C VAL A 40 -3.70 -8.60 0.23
N GLU A 41 -3.75 -7.62 1.11
CA GLU A 41 -4.79 -7.50 2.13
C GLU A 41 -5.97 -6.70 1.61
N PHE A 42 -7.16 -7.33 1.59
CA PHE A 42 -8.38 -6.74 1.07
C PHE A 42 -9.45 -6.62 2.15
N TRP A 43 -9.78 -5.40 2.55
CA TRP A 43 -10.80 -5.12 3.55
C TRP A 43 -12.18 -4.93 2.92
N VAL A 44 -13.15 -5.69 3.42
CA VAL A 44 -14.51 -5.71 2.89
C VAL A 44 -15.55 -5.49 4.01
N GLN A 45 -16.73 -5.03 3.57
CA GLN A 45 -17.90 -4.86 4.43
C GLN A 45 -18.85 -6.06 4.36
N TYR A 46 -18.56 -7.05 3.56
CA TYR A 46 -19.38 -8.23 3.43
C TYR A 46 -19.18 -9.20 4.60
N SER A 47 -20.28 -9.72 5.13
CA SER A 47 -20.34 -10.81 6.10
C SER A 47 -21.04 -12.02 5.46
N ASP A 48 -21.06 -13.11 6.20
CA ASP A 48 -21.82 -14.33 5.89
C ASP A 48 -21.48 -14.88 4.48
N GLU A 49 -22.47 -15.34 3.75
CA GLU A 49 -22.32 -15.97 2.43
C GLU A 49 -21.56 -15.10 1.41
N ARG A 50 -21.71 -13.77 1.50
CA ARG A 50 -21.01 -12.84 0.62
C ARG A 50 -19.51 -12.79 0.92
N LEU A 51 -19.14 -12.90 2.18
CA LEU A 51 -17.74 -13.01 2.58
C LEU A 51 -17.14 -14.34 2.07
N ASP A 52 -17.88 -15.42 2.21
CA ASP A 52 -17.45 -16.74 1.73
C ASP A 52 -17.27 -16.75 0.21
N ALA A 53 -18.19 -16.13 -0.52
CA ALA A 53 -18.08 -15.96 -1.97
C ALA A 53 -16.83 -15.12 -2.36
N MET A 54 -16.50 -14.07 -1.60
CA MET A 54 -15.29 -13.27 -1.84
C MET A 54 -14.03 -14.07 -1.57
N LYS A 55 -13.99 -14.86 -0.50
CA LYS A 55 -12.87 -15.76 -0.20
C LYS A 55 -12.68 -16.82 -1.27
N ALA A 56 -13.75 -17.44 -1.73
CA ALA A 56 -13.69 -18.42 -2.82
C ALA A 56 -13.18 -17.82 -4.14
N ARG A 57 -13.48 -16.54 -4.41
CA ARG A 57 -12.91 -15.80 -5.55
C ARG A 57 -11.42 -15.52 -5.36
N ALA A 58 -11.02 -15.17 -4.15
CA ALA A 58 -9.62 -14.94 -3.79
C ALA A 58 -8.78 -16.22 -3.98
N GLU A 59 -9.28 -17.36 -3.56
CA GLU A 59 -8.63 -18.66 -3.75
C GLU A 59 -8.45 -19.02 -5.24
N ARG A 60 -9.47 -18.75 -6.07
CA ARG A 60 -9.35 -18.96 -7.52
C ARG A 60 -8.33 -18.01 -8.15
N PHE A 61 -8.33 -16.76 -7.74
CA PHE A 61 -7.36 -15.77 -8.20
C PHE A 61 -5.93 -16.19 -7.83
N GLU A 62 -5.72 -16.69 -6.60
CA GLU A 62 -4.42 -17.21 -6.18
C GLU A 62 -4.00 -18.41 -7.03
N ALA A 63 -4.91 -19.33 -7.30
CA ALA A 63 -4.64 -20.51 -8.15
C ALA A 63 -4.25 -20.12 -9.58
N GLU A 64 -4.82 -19.05 -10.12
CA GLU A 64 -4.58 -18.56 -11.49
C GLU A 64 -3.32 -17.69 -11.59
N THR A 65 -3.00 -16.92 -10.55
CA THR A 65 -1.96 -15.86 -10.61
C THR A 65 -0.79 -16.08 -9.68
N GLY A 66 -0.91 -16.95 -8.69
CA GLY A 66 0.06 -17.10 -7.61
C GLY A 66 0.06 -15.95 -6.60
N ILE A 67 -0.90 -15.03 -6.68
CA ILE A 67 -1.05 -13.90 -5.75
C ILE A 67 -2.11 -14.24 -4.72
N LYS A 68 -1.73 -14.27 -3.45
CA LYS A 68 -2.66 -14.50 -2.35
C LYS A 68 -3.45 -13.23 -2.04
N VAL A 69 -4.77 -13.34 -1.91
CA VAL A 69 -5.63 -12.26 -1.44
C VAL A 69 -6.23 -12.62 -0.09
N ASN A 70 -5.84 -11.91 0.95
CA ASN A 70 -6.39 -12.07 2.28
C ASN A 70 -7.64 -11.19 2.44
N VAL A 71 -8.82 -11.79 2.35
CA VAL A 71 -10.10 -11.07 2.46
C VAL A 71 -10.50 -10.96 3.92
N VAL A 72 -10.57 -9.74 4.44
CA VAL A 72 -10.86 -9.44 5.85
C VAL A 72 -12.14 -8.63 5.99
N TYR A 73 -13.09 -9.13 6.75
CA TYR A 73 -14.27 -8.40 7.14
C TYR A 73 -13.94 -7.36 8.22
N LYS A 74 -14.25 -6.09 7.96
CA LYS A 74 -14.01 -4.96 8.88
C LYS A 74 -15.29 -4.32 9.43
N GLY A 75 -16.44 -4.91 9.20
CA GLY A 75 -17.74 -4.34 9.53
C GLY A 75 -18.37 -3.63 8.32
N HIS A 76 -19.40 -2.83 8.56
CA HIS A 76 -20.05 -2.06 7.49
C HIS A 76 -19.11 -1.01 6.86
N TYR A 77 -19.53 -0.38 5.77
CA TYR A 77 -18.73 0.59 5.02
C TYR A 77 -18.06 1.68 5.87
N GLY A 78 -18.76 2.25 6.83
CA GLY A 78 -18.19 3.27 7.73
C GLY A 78 -17.07 2.73 8.62
N LYS A 79 -17.12 1.45 8.98
CA LYS A 79 -16.03 0.80 9.74
C LYS A 79 -14.81 0.54 8.86
N VAL A 80 -15.01 0.12 7.61
CA VAL A 80 -13.91 -0.03 6.63
C VAL A 80 -13.23 1.33 6.42
N GLN A 81 -14.01 2.39 6.18
CA GLN A 81 -13.48 3.76 6.02
C GLN A 81 -12.70 4.20 7.27
N SER A 82 -13.27 4.04 8.47
CA SER A 82 -12.59 4.42 9.71
C SER A 82 -11.29 3.63 9.91
N ALA A 83 -11.28 2.35 9.58
CA ALA A 83 -10.09 1.52 9.68
C ALA A 83 -9.00 1.99 8.69
N MET A 84 -9.36 2.33 7.45
CA MET A 84 -8.43 2.89 6.47
C MET A 84 -7.85 4.22 6.93
N MET A 85 -8.69 5.13 7.42
CA MET A 85 -8.24 6.44 7.88
C MET A 85 -7.34 6.36 9.11
N SER A 86 -7.67 5.48 10.08
CA SER A 86 -6.87 5.33 11.30
C SER A 86 -5.54 4.62 11.08
N SER A 87 -5.42 3.79 10.06
CA SER A 87 -4.19 3.09 9.70
C SER A 87 -3.38 3.77 8.58
N ALA A 88 -3.84 4.94 8.09
CA ALA A 88 -3.13 5.69 7.08
C ALA A 88 -1.69 6.02 7.50
N GLY A 89 -0.73 5.75 6.61
CA GLY A 89 0.68 5.94 6.87
C GLY A 89 1.34 4.89 7.77
N THR A 90 0.61 3.84 8.15
CA THR A 90 1.14 2.70 8.91
C THR A 90 1.29 1.46 8.01
N LYS A 91 1.97 0.44 8.52
CA LYS A 91 2.10 -0.86 7.84
C LYS A 91 0.83 -1.72 7.96
N ASP A 92 -0.12 -1.32 8.80
CA ASP A 92 -1.33 -2.06 9.10
C ASP A 92 -2.51 -1.67 8.20
N ILE A 93 -2.29 -0.75 7.26
CA ILE A 93 -3.29 -0.37 6.26
C ILE A 93 -3.45 -1.48 5.22
N ALA A 94 -4.69 -1.73 4.79
CA ALA A 94 -4.94 -2.67 3.70
C ALA A 94 -4.40 -2.16 2.36
N ASP A 95 -4.01 -3.09 1.49
CA ASP A 95 -3.62 -2.77 0.11
C ASP A 95 -4.83 -2.36 -0.73
N VAL A 96 -5.98 -2.99 -0.46
CA VAL A 96 -7.26 -2.72 -1.14
C VAL A 96 -8.37 -2.66 -0.09
N ALA A 97 -9.26 -1.69 -0.22
CA ALA A 97 -10.45 -1.59 0.63
C ALA A 97 -11.68 -1.28 -0.21
N ARG A 98 -12.82 -1.85 0.19
CA ARG A 98 -14.10 -1.56 -0.42
C ARG A 98 -14.82 -0.44 0.33
N GLY A 99 -15.18 0.60 -0.40
CA GLY A 99 -15.86 1.77 0.15
C GLY A 99 -16.83 2.40 -0.82
N TYR A 100 -17.52 3.46 -0.39
CA TYR A 100 -18.29 4.33 -1.27
C TYR A 100 -17.37 5.33 -1.97
N GLY A 101 -17.76 5.81 -3.16
CA GLY A 101 -16.98 6.78 -3.92
C GLY A 101 -16.73 8.10 -3.17
N ASN A 102 -17.68 8.56 -2.34
CA ASN A 102 -17.48 9.74 -1.51
C ASN A 102 -16.42 9.56 -0.41
N ALA A 103 -16.19 8.33 0.05
CA ALA A 103 -15.15 8.05 1.03
C ALA A 103 -13.74 8.14 0.42
N ALA A 104 -13.60 8.01 -0.90
CA ALA A 104 -12.32 8.09 -1.58
C ALA A 104 -11.66 9.47 -1.39
N ALA A 105 -12.43 10.56 -1.38
CA ALA A 105 -11.93 11.90 -1.14
C ALA A 105 -11.33 12.06 0.27
N ASP A 106 -12.01 11.54 1.27
CA ASP A 106 -11.53 11.57 2.66
C ASP A 106 -10.25 10.75 2.82
N MET A 107 -10.20 9.56 2.21
CA MET A 107 -9.02 8.69 2.21
C MET A 107 -7.83 9.34 1.48
N TYR A 108 -8.09 10.07 0.39
CA TYR A 108 -7.05 10.81 -0.34
C TYR A 108 -6.42 11.91 0.52
N ILE A 109 -7.26 12.68 1.24
CA ILE A 109 -6.78 13.77 2.12
C ILE A 109 -5.82 13.24 3.20
N VAL A 110 -6.11 12.09 3.79
CA VAL A 110 -5.24 11.47 4.79
C VAL A 110 -4.16 10.55 4.20
N LYS A 111 -4.02 10.54 2.87
CA LYS A 111 -3.07 9.70 2.13
C LYS A 111 -3.27 8.20 2.38
N ALA A 112 -4.50 7.79 2.64
CA ALA A 112 -4.89 6.39 2.79
C ALA A 112 -5.22 5.71 1.45
N SER A 113 -5.24 6.46 0.36
CA SER A 113 -5.45 5.97 -0.99
C SER A 113 -4.52 6.65 -1.98
N ILE A 114 -4.27 6.01 -3.10
CA ILE A 114 -3.57 6.60 -4.24
C ILE A 114 -4.57 7.30 -5.16
N ASP A 115 -4.12 8.31 -5.87
CA ASP A 115 -4.88 8.92 -6.96
C ASP A 115 -5.02 7.91 -8.11
N GLN A 116 -6.26 7.72 -8.56
CA GLN A 116 -6.59 6.78 -9.65
C GLN A 116 -6.97 7.51 -10.94
N THR A 117 -6.79 8.82 -10.97
CA THR A 117 -6.92 9.61 -12.17
C THR A 117 -5.60 9.71 -12.90
#